data_850862133abf4416ef35bf8dbcb7dc50
#
_entry.id   850862133abf4416ef35bf8dbcb7dc50
#
_cell.length_a   1.000
_cell.length_b   1.000
_cell.length_c   1.000
_cell.angle_alpha   90.00
_cell.angle_beta   90.00
_cell.angle_gamma   90.00
#
_symmetry.space_group_name_H-M   'P 1'
#
loop_
_entity.id
_entity.type
_entity.pdbx_description
1 polymer ?
#
loop_
_entity_poly.entity_id
_entity_poly.type
_entity_poly.pdbx_seq_one_letter_code
_entity_poly.pdbx_strand_id
1 'polypeptide(L)'
;MGRKVFISVLGTGYYGECVYARDGFTSSSTRFIQHATLEMLTQKGNWTADAHAYVLLTKEARETNWHIPGGMRTNMHTKADEPYAGLKSVIEGMNLPFEVSGIDIPMGKNEEEIWQIFDIVYGVLQEDDEV
;
A
#
# COMPACT_ATOMS: atom_id res chain seq x y z
N MET A 1 16.43 -10.41 -17.11
CA MET A 1 15.90 -9.31 -16.30
C MET A 1 14.75 -9.79 -15.46
N GLY A 2 14.73 -9.42 -14.22
CA GLY A 2 13.72 -9.85 -13.27
C GLY A 2 12.44 -9.03 -13.33
N ARG A 3 11.45 -9.51 -12.63
CA ARG A 3 10.19 -8.84 -12.39
C ARG A 3 10.40 -7.62 -11.48
N LYS A 4 9.74 -6.50 -11.77
CA LYS A 4 9.76 -5.33 -10.89
C LYS A 4 8.78 -5.52 -9.75
N VAL A 5 9.22 -5.29 -8.53
CA VAL A 5 8.43 -5.54 -7.32
C VAL A 5 8.45 -4.31 -6.42
N PHE A 6 7.28 -3.92 -5.95
CA PHE A 6 7.12 -2.88 -4.92
C PHE A 6 6.60 -3.52 -3.64
N ILE A 7 7.23 -3.24 -2.53
CA ILE A 7 6.81 -3.75 -1.22
C ILE A 7 6.63 -2.56 -0.28
N SER A 8 5.48 -2.47 0.35
CA SER A 8 5.17 -1.40 1.30
C SER A 8 4.39 -1.95 2.49
N VAL A 9 4.57 -1.33 3.65
CA VAL A 9 3.79 -1.64 4.85
C VAL A 9 2.76 -0.54 5.04
N LEU A 10 1.49 -0.92 5.17
CA LEU A 10 0.42 0.04 5.44
C LEU A 10 0.27 0.21 6.96
N GLY A 11 0.27 1.45 7.40
CA GLY A 11 0.08 1.77 8.82
C GLY A 11 -1.38 1.82 9.23
N THR A 12 -1.62 2.16 10.48
CA THR A 12 -2.95 2.22 11.10
C THR A 12 -3.43 3.65 11.33
N GLY A 13 -2.60 4.65 11.04
CA GLY A 13 -2.91 6.04 11.30
C GLY A 13 -4.07 6.59 10.46
N TYR A 14 -4.65 7.67 10.94
CA TYR A 14 -5.58 8.46 10.14
C TYR A 14 -4.75 9.43 9.29
N TYR A 15 -4.68 9.16 7.99
CA TYR A 15 -3.87 9.97 7.08
C TYR A 15 -4.71 11.06 6.43
N GLY A 16 -4.20 12.29 6.43
CA GLY A 16 -4.81 13.39 5.71
C GLY A 16 -4.50 13.34 4.23
N GLU A 17 -5.38 13.91 3.43
CA GLU A 17 -5.15 14.02 1.99
C GLU A 17 -4.05 15.05 1.70
N CYS A 18 -3.11 14.69 0.86
CA CYS A 18 -2.06 15.60 0.40
C CYS A 18 -1.56 15.20 -0.98
N VAL A 19 -0.74 16.06 -1.55
CA VAL A 19 -0.12 15.86 -2.85
C VAL A 19 1.36 15.63 -2.63
N TYR A 20 1.90 14.56 -3.21
CA TYR A 20 3.32 14.23 -3.14
C TYR A 20 4.00 14.65 -4.43
N ALA A 21 5.18 15.23 -4.31
CA ALA A 21 5.95 15.67 -5.47
C ALA A 21 7.41 15.25 -5.36
N ARG A 22 7.97 14.78 -6.44
CA ARG A 22 9.37 14.37 -6.51
C ARG A 22 9.85 14.38 -7.96
N ASP A 23 10.98 15.03 -8.21
CA ASP A 23 11.70 14.98 -9.51
C ASP A 23 10.80 15.15 -10.73
N GLY A 24 9.96 16.18 -10.71
CA GLY A 24 9.06 16.49 -11.81
C GLY A 24 7.76 15.69 -11.83
N PHE A 25 7.57 14.78 -10.89
CA PHE A 25 6.31 14.07 -10.71
C PHE A 25 5.48 14.73 -9.62
N THR A 26 4.18 14.86 -9.84
CA THR A 26 3.21 15.33 -8.84
C THR A 26 2.05 14.35 -8.80
N SER A 27 1.73 13.85 -7.62
CA SER A 27 0.65 12.87 -7.45
C SER A 27 -0.73 13.53 -7.46
N SER A 28 -1.77 12.71 -7.59
CA SER A 28 -3.13 13.09 -7.22
C SER A 28 -3.20 13.36 -5.72
N SER A 29 -4.22 14.10 -5.27
CA SER A 29 -4.49 14.24 -3.84
C SER A 29 -4.84 12.88 -3.26
N THR A 30 -4.16 12.45 -2.23
CA THR A 30 -4.34 11.12 -1.65
C THR A 30 -3.97 11.08 -0.18
N ARG A 31 -4.56 10.13 0.53
CA ARG A 31 -4.21 9.84 1.93
C ARG A 31 -3.00 8.91 2.04
N PHE A 32 -2.63 8.20 0.96
CA PHE A 32 -1.67 7.10 1.04
C PHE A 32 -0.46 7.35 0.14
N ILE A 33 0.72 7.30 0.74
CA ILE A 33 1.97 7.36 -0.02
C ILE A 33 2.08 6.22 -1.04
N GLN A 34 1.47 5.06 -0.74
CA GLN A 34 1.44 3.92 -1.65
C GLN A 34 0.72 4.29 -2.96
N HIS A 35 -0.39 5.02 -2.87
CA HIS A 35 -1.13 5.51 -4.05
C HIS A 35 -0.23 6.41 -4.91
N ALA A 36 0.40 7.39 -4.27
CA ALA A 36 1.31 8.31 -4.95
C ALA A 36 2.48 7.57 -5.61
N THR A 37 3.06 6.60 -4.91
CA THR A 37 4.17 5.80 -5.41
C THR A 37 3.75 4.97 -6.62
N LEU A 38 2.58 4.32 -6.56
CA LEU A 38 2.07 3.52 -7.67
C LEU A 38 1.78 4.39 -8.90
N GLU A 39 1.27 5.60 -8.71
CA GLU A 39 1.10 6.56 -9.82
C GLU A 39 2.45 6.89 -10.47
N MET A 40 3.47 7.17 -9.66
CA MET A 40 4.80 7.49 -10.15
C MET A 40 5.42 6.33 -10.92
N LEU A 41 5.34 5.12 -10.39
CA LEU A 41 5.89 3.93 -11.02
C LEU A 41 5.20 3.65 -12.36
N THR A 42 3.90 3.87 -12.45
CA THR A 42 3.14 3.68 -13.68
C THR A 42 3.52 4.72 -14.73
N GLN A 43 3.65 5.99 -14.34
CA GLN A 43 3.91 7.09 -15.28
C GLN A 43 5.38 7.20 -15.68
N LYS A 44 6.30 6.93 -14.75
CA LYS A 44 7.74 7.18 -14.95
C LYS A 44 8.59 5.92 -15.00
N GLY A 45 8.11 4.81 -14.47
CA GLY A 45 8.93 3.63 -14.23
C GLY A 45 8.82 2.51 -15.25
N ASN A 46 7.98 2.63 -16.26
CA ASN A 46 7.75 1.57 -17.26
C ASN A 46 7.33 0.24 -16.66
N TRP A 47 6.48 0.27 -15.66
CA TRP A 47 5.97 -0.94 -15.02
C TRP A 47 4.89 -1.58 -15.88
N THR A 48 5.06 -2.88 -16.13
CA THR A 48 4.21 -3.67 -17.04
C THR A 48 3.49 -4.79 -16.30
N ALA A 49 2.75 -5.62 -17.03
CA ALA A 49 1.87 -6.64 -16.44
C ALA A 49 2.61 -7.71 -15.62
N ASP A 50 3.91 -7.89 -15.81
CA ASP A 50 4.71 -8.84 -15.04
C ASP A 50 5.19 -8.28 -13.70
N ALA A 51 5.06 -6.98 -13.47
CA ALA A 51 5.39 -6.37 -12.19
C ALA A 51 4.35 -6.77 -11.12
N HIS A 52 4.72 -6.64 -9.85
CA HIS A 52 3.80 -6.93 -8.76
C HIS A 52 4.07 -5.99 -7.57
N ALA A 53 3.01 -5.49 -6.97
CA ALA A 53 3.11 -4.70 -5.75
C ALA A 53 2.49 -5.48 -4.58
N TYR A 54 3.18 -5.50 -3.46
CA TYR A 54 2.72 -6.16 -2.24
C TYR A 54 2.57 -5.12 -1.14
N VAL A 55 1.38 -5.06 -0.56
CA VAL A 55 1.10 -4.21 0.61
C VAL A 55 0.98 -5.11 1.82
N LEU A 56 1.88 -4.96 2.77
CA LEU A 56 1.90 -5.78 3.98
C LEU A 56 0.94 -5.19 5.01
N LEU A 57 0.07 -6.03 5.55
CA LEU A 57 -1.06 -5.62 6.36
C LEU A 57 -1.09 -6.38 7.68
N THR A 58 -0.97 -5.67 8.79
CA THR A 58 -1.40 -6.23 10.07
C THR A 58 -2.93 -6.29 10.06
N LYS A 59 -3.51 -7.06 10.98
CA LYS A 59 -4.98 -7.13 11.10
C LYS A 59 -5.59 -5.74 11.28
N GLU A 60 -4.98 -4.92 12.14
CA GLU A 60 -5.47 -3.57 12.40
C GLU A 60 -5.37 -2.67 11.16
N ALA A 61 -4.25 -2.72 10.44
CA ALA A 61 -4.08 -1.94 9.21
C ALA A 61 -5.09 -2.35 8.14
N ARG A 62 -5.39 -3.63 8.03
CA ARG A 62 -6.41 -4.12 7.11
C ARG A 62 -7.77 -3.50 7.38
N GLU A 63 -8.15 -3.40 8.64
CA GLU A 63 -9.45 -2.89 9.05
C GLU A 63 -9.55 -1.37 9.03
N THR A 64 -8.43 -0.67 9.24
CA THR A 64 -8.42 0.79 9.36
C THR A 64 -8.04 1.52 8.07
N ASN A 65 -7.23 0.93 7.21
CA ASN A 65 -6.71 1.63 6.03
C ASN A 65 -6.74 0.84 4.72
N TRP A 66 -6.89 -0.49 4.77
CA TRP A 66 -6.95 -1.28 3.54
C TRP A 66 -8.38 -1.39 3.01
N HIS A 67 -9.28 -1.94 3.81
CA HIS A 67 -10.69 -2.06 3.48
C HIS A 67 -11.52 -1.69 4.70
N ILE A 68 -12.25 -0.60 4.59
CA ILE A 68 -13.01 -0.06 5.70
C ILE A 68 -14.50 -0.30 5.43
N PRO A 69 -15.16 -1.18 6.19
CA PRO A 69 -16.60 -1.39 6.04
C PRO A 69 -17.33 -0.06 6.20
N GLY A 70 -18.21 0.25 5.24
CA GLY A 70 -18.96 1.51 5.24
C GLY A 70 -18.19 2.71 4.71
N GLY A 71 -16.87 2.63 4.56
CA GLY A 71 -16.05 3.70 3.98
C GLY A 71 -16.00 4.99 4.79
N MET A 72 -16.14 4.90 6.11
CA MET A 72 -16.14 6.07 7.00
C MET A 72 -15.15 5.89 8.13
N ARG A 73 -14.49 6.97 8.52
CA ARG A 73 -13.66 7.01 9.74
C ARG A 73 -13.88 8.33 10.47
N THR A 74 -13.68 8.29 11.78
CA THR A 74 -13.78 9.47 12.62
C THR A 74 -12.49 10.27 12.53
N ASN A 75 -12.61 11.53 12.13
CA ASN A 75 -11.47 12.47 12.13
C ASN A 75 -11.08 12.78 13.57
N MET A 76 -9.84 12.55 13.92
CA MET A 76 -9.34 12.73 15.28
C MET A 76 -9.37 14.17 15.75
N HIS A 77 -9.30 15.14 14.85
CA HIS A 77 -9.29 16.57 15.17
C HIS A 77 -10.69 17.14 15.30
N THR A 78 -11.58 16.83 14.36
CA THR A 78 -12.94 17.37 14.33
C THR A 78 -13.94 16.52 15.09
N LYS A 79 -13.59 15.26 15.41
CA LYS A 79 -14.45 14.27 16.04
C LYS A 79 -15.68 13.90 15.21
N ALA A 80 -15.69 14.26 13.94
CA ALA A 80 -16.78 13.94 13.03
C ALA A 80 -16.39 12.76 12.16
N ASP A 81 -17.39 11.91 11.82
CA ASP A 81 -17.19 10.85 10.85
C ASP A 81 -17.17 11.47 9.46
N GLU A 82 -16.24 11.01 8.64
CA GLU A 82 -16.12 11.49 7.26
C GLU A 82 -15.80 10.36 6.30
N PRO A 83 -16.09 10.53 5.00
CA PRO A 83 -15.73 9.52 4.00
C PRO A 83 -14.21 9.26 4.03
N TYR A 84 -13.86 7.98 4.04
CA TYR A 84 -12.48 7.55 4.08
C TYR A 84 -12.34 6.28 3.26
N ALA A 85 -11.93 6.43 2.01
CA ALA A 85 -11.71 5.28 1.14
C ALA A 85 -10.44 4.54 1.57
N GLY A 86 -10.55 3.23 1.72
CA GLY A 86 -9.38 2.39 1.99
C GLY A 86 -8.47 2.29 0.79
N LEU A 87 -7.21 1.95 1.03
CA LEU A 87 -6.20 1.85 -0.02
C LEU A 87 -6.59 0.82 -1.09
N LYS A 88 -7.22 -0.27 -0.71
CA LYS A 88 -7.70 -1.29 -1.66
C LYS A 88 -8.63 -0.68 -2.71
N SER A 89 -9.63 0.10 -2.28
CA SER A 89 -10.56 0.76 -3.20
C SER A 89 -9.85 1.77 -4.11
N VAL A 90 -8.92 2.52 -3.55
CA VAL A 90 -8.14 3.49 -4.31
C VAL A 90 -7.33 2.81 -5.41
N ILE A 91 -6.66 1.70 -5.07
CA ILE A 91 -5.87 0.94 -6.04
C ILE A 91 -6.75 0.33 -7.13
N GLU A 92 -7.90 -0.23 -6.77
CA GLU A 92 -8.84 -0.79 -7.74
C GLU A 92 -9.30 0.26 -8.76
N GLY A 93 -9.50 1.48 -8.30
CA GLY A 93 -9.87 2.61 -9.16
C GLY A 93 -8.77 3.12 -10.10
N MET A 94 -7.51 2.74 -9.85
CA MET A 94 -6.38 3.19 -10.67
C MET A 94 -6.26 2.43 -12.00
N ASN A 95 -6.85 1.25 -12.12
CA ASN A 95 -6.74 0.39 -13.32
C ASN A 95 -5.26 0.14 -13.70
N LEU A 96 -4.47 -0.28 -12.73
CA LEU A 96 -3.04 -0.52 -12.92
C LEU A 96 -2.79 -1.68 -13.90
N PRO A 97 -1.69 -1.63 -14.70
CA PRO A 97 -1.36 -2.72 -15.62
C PRO A 97 -0.82 -3.97 -14.94
N PHE A 98 -0.52 -3.92 -13.64
CA PHE A 98 0.04 -5.03 -12.85
C PHE A 98 -0.81 -5.29 -11.60
N GLU A 99 -0.60 -6.45 -10.98
CA GLU A 99 -1.34 -6.83 -9.79
C GLU A 99 -0.80 -6.18 -8.52
N VAL A 100 -1.70 -5.85 -7.60
CA VAL A 100 -1.40 -5.40 -6.26
C VAL A 100 -2.07 -6.35 -5.27
N SER A 101 -1.29 -6.93 -4.37
CA SER A 101 -1.80 -7.89 -3.39
C SER A 101 -1.62 -7.37 -1.98
N GLY A 102 -2.65 -7.52 -1.15
CA GLY A 102 -2.55 -7.32 0.29
C GLY A 102 -2.11 -8.62 0.95
N ILE A 103 -1.05 -8.57 1.74
CA ILE A 103 -0.47 -9.75 2.41
C ILE A 103 -0.57 -9.57 3.91
N ASP A 104 -1.22 -10.51 4.59
CA ASP A 104 -1.34 -10.46 6.04
C ASP A 104 0.00 -10.77 6.71
N ILE A 105 0.36 -9.95 7.68
CA ILE A 105 1.56 -10.15 8.49
C ILE A 105 1.20 -9.98 9.97
N PRO A 106 1.98 -10.63 10.88
CA PRO A 106 1.84 -10.35 12.30
C PRO A 106 2.38 -8.96 12.64
N MET A 107 2.11 -8.48 13.85
CA MET A 107 2.52 -7.13 14.26
C MET A 107 4.01 -6.98 14.54
N GLY A 108 4.74 -8.06 14.68
CA GLY A 108 6.17 -8.01 15.01
C GLY A 108 6.44 -7.74 16.49
N LYS A 109 5.59 -8.24 17.37
CA LYS A 109 5.68 -7.98 18.82
C LYS A 109 6.84 -8.72 19.51
N ASN A 110 7.36 -9.75 18.88
CA ASN A 110 8.44 -10.55 19.42
C ASN A 110 9.32 -11.08 18.28
N GLU A 111 10.42 -11.73 18.65
CA GLU A 111 11.38 -12.22 17.67
C GLU A 111 10.76 -13.23 16.71
N GLU A 112 9.91 -14.12 17.20
CA GLU A 112 9.24 -15.13 16.36
C GLU A 112 8.37 -14.47 15.29
N GLU A 113 7.58 -13.45 15.66
CA GLU A 113 6.74 -12.72 14.70
C GLU A 113 7.58 -11.95 13.67
N ILE A 114 8.72 -11.39 14.08
CA ILE A 114 9.63 -10.70 13.17
C ILE A 114 10.17 -11.68 12.13
N TRP A 115 10.56 -12.89 12.54
CA TRP A 115 11.00 -13.92 11.62
C TRP A 115 9.88 -14.40 10.70
N GLN A 116 8.64 -14.47 11.21
CA GLN A 116 7.48 -14.79 10.38
C GLN A 116 7.27 -13.74 9.28
N ILE A 117 7.40 -12.45 9.61
CA ILE A 117 7.31 -11.37 8.60
C ILE A 117 8.39 -11.55 7.54
N PHE A 118 9.62 -11.83 7.96
CA PHE A 118 10.73 -12.05 7.05
C PHE A 118 10.43 -13.21 6.09
N ASP A 119 9.93 -14.32 6.62
CA ASP A 119 9.60 -15.50 5.81
C ASP A 119 8.47 -15.21 4.82
N ILE A 120 7.46 -14.45 5.23
CA ILE A 120 6.36 -14.05 4.35
C ILE A 120 6.89 -13.20 3.18
N VAL A 121 7.71 -12.20 3.49
CA VAL A 121 8.29 -11.32 2.46
C VAL A 121 9.18 -12.13 1.51
N TYR A 122 10.03 -12.97 2.06
CA TYR A 122 10.89 -13.83 1.24
C TYR A 122 10.07 -14.75 0.35
N GLY A 123 8.96 -15.28 0.89
CA GLY A 123 8.10 -16.23 0.16
C GLY A 123 7.36 -15.63 -1.04
N VAL A 124 7.13 -14.32 -1.08
CA VAL A 124 6.48 -13.69 -2.24
C VAL A 124 7.46 -13.28 -3.32
N LEU A 125 8.75 -13.24 -3.01
CA LEU A 125 9.79 -12.88 -3.97
C LEU A 125 10.18 -14.06 -4.84
N GLN A 126 10.59 -13.77 -6.06
CA GLN A 126 11.09 -14.73 -7.03
C GLN A 126 12.56 -14.43 -7.33
N GLU A 127 13.26 -15.43 -7.83
CA GLU A 127 14.65 -15.23 -8.28
C GLU A 127 14.71 -14.10 -9.31
N ASP A 128 15.72 -13.26 -9.20
CA ASP A 128 15.98 -12.10 -10.07
C ASP A 128 14.96 -10.96 -9.95
N ASP A 129 14.08 -10.93 -8.95
CA ASP A 129 13.18 -9.79 -8.74
C ASP A 129 13.97 -8.50 -8.49
N GLU A 130 13.49 -7.40 -9.07
CA GLU A 130 13.98 -6.04 -8.83
C GLU A 130 13.00 -5.34 -7.87
N VAL A 131 13.42 -5.20 -6.63
CA VAL A 131 12.59 -4.61 -5.57
C VAL A 131 12.83 -3.12 -5.44
#